data_2e8127c26dfd2858c0d845d3bd47fa0d
#
_entry.id   2e8127c26dfd2858c0d845d3bd47fa0d
#
_cell.length_a   1.000
_cell.length_b   1.000
_cell.length_c   1.000
_cell.angle_alpha   90.00
_cell.angle_beta   90.00
_cell.angle_gamma   90.00
#
_symmetry.space_group_name_H-M   'P 1'
#
loop_
_entity.id
_entity.type
_entity.pdbx_description
1 polymer ?
#
loop_
_entity_poly.entity_id
_entity_poly.type
_entity_poly.pdbx_seq_one_letter_code
_entity_poly.pdbx_strand_id
1 'polypeptide(L)' 'MDDDVPSREELERFRVGEDLYGLSVDELDMRIKASQAEITRLTTELDKKAKEKQAADLLFKKN' A
#
# COMPACT_ATOMS: atom_id res chain seq x y z
N MET A 1 -17.98 -2.41 7.97
CA MET A 1 -17.35 -2.55 6.66
C MET A 1 -17.46 -1.27 5.88
N ASP A 2 -16.39 -0.89 5.33
CA ASP A 2 -16.29 0.38 4.65
C ASP A 2 -16.61 0.18 3.16
N ASP A 3 -17.77 0.70 2.73
CA ASP A 3 -18.18 0.53 1.35
C ASP A 3 -17.32 1.32 0.38
N ASP A 4 -16.52 2.26 0.90
CA ASP A 4 -15.68 3.09 0.06
C ASP A 4 -14.36 2.41 -0.31
N VAL A 5 -14.09 1.28 0.31
CA VAL A 5 -12.83 0.58 0.04
C VAL A 5 -13.05 -0.45 -1.05
N PRO A 6 -12.35 -0.33 -2.17
CA PRO A 6 -12.50 -1.32 -3.24
C PRO A 6 -12.02 -2.69 -2.78
N SER A 7 -12.56 -3.71 -3.39
CA SER A 7 -12.17 -5.07 -3.08
C SER A 7 -10.75 -5.33 -3.58
N ARG A 8 -10.19 -6.43 -3.09
CA ARG A 8 -8.86 -6.82 -3.55
C ARG A 8 -8.82 -7.05 -5.06
N GLU A 9 -9.90 -7.62 -5.59
CA GLU A 9 -9.98 -7.85 -7.02
C GLU A 9 -9.94 -6.55 -7.81
N GLU A 10 -10.60 -5.53 -7.27
CA GLU A 10 -10.59 -4.24 -7.93
C GLU A 10 -9.21 -3.62 -7.89
N LEU A 11 -8.51 -3.78 -6.79
CA LEU A 11 -7.14 -3.27 -6.69
C LEU A 11 -6.21 -3.96 -7.66
N GLU A 12 -6.41 -5.25 -7.87
CA GLU A 12 -5.54 -6.01 -8.77
C GLU A 12 -5.74 -5.63 -10.23
N ARG A 13 -6.85 -4.99 -10.54
CA ARG A 13 -7.09 -4.51 -11.89
C ARG A 13 -6.37 -3.22 -12.20
N PHE A 14 -5.86 -2.57 -11.17
CA PHE A 14 -5.09 -1.34 -11.37
C PHE A 14 -3.79 -1.66 -12.05
N ARG A 15 -3.39 -0.76 -12.94
CA ARG A 15 -2.07 -0.83 -13.51
C ARG A 15 -1.44 0.53 -13.36
N VAL A 16 -0.28 0.55 -12.72
CA VAL A 16 0.46 1.79 -12.57
C VAL A 16 0.81 2.31 -13.95
N GLY A 17 0.47 3.56 -14.19
CA GLY A 17 0.77 4.18 -15.47
C GLY A 17 -0.27 3.95 -16.56
N GLU A 18 -1.39 3.30 -16.23
CA GLU A 18 -2.44 3.14 -17.23
C GLU A 18 -3.06 4.49 -17.57
N ASP A 19 -3.72 4.54 -18.73
CA ASP A 19 -4.39 5.75 -19.19
C ASP A 19 -5.60 6.02 -18.30
N LEU A 20 -5.60 7.19 -17.67
CA LEU A 20 -6.66 7.58 -16.75
C LEU A 20 -7.72 8.45 -17.39
N TYR A 21 -7.55 8.77 -18.66
CA TYR A 21 -8.42 9.72 -19.34
C TYR A 21 -9.89 9.31 -19.30
N GLY A 22 -10.17 8.03 -19.42
CA GLY A 22 -11.54 7.54 -19.48
C GLY A 22 -12.21 7.33 -18.13
N LEU A 23 -11.54 7.66 -17.04
CA LEU A 23 -12.09 7.41 -15.71
C LEU A 23 -12.88 8.61 -15.22
N SER A 24 -13.95 8.32 -14.48
CA SER A 24 -14.76 9.37 -13.87
C SER A 24 -14.05 9.90 -12.62
N VAL A 25 -14.56 11.03 -12.11
CA VAL A 25 -14.05 11.61 -10.88
C VAL A 25 -14.19 10.62 -9.74
N ASP A 26 -15.31 9.92 -9.66
CA ASP A 26 -15.55 8.96 -8.60
C ASP A 26 -14.58 7.79 -8.68
N GLU A 27 -14.31 7.33 -9.88
CA GLU A 27 -13.37 6.24 -10.08
C GLU A 27 -11.95 6.65 -9.70
N LEU A 28 -11.58 7.85 -10.08
CA LEU A 28 -10.26 8.36 -9.70
C LEU A 28 -10.15 8.51 -8.19
N ASP A 29 -11.20 9.01 -7.55
CA ASP A 29 -11.20 9.17 -6.11
C ASP A 29 -11.05 7.82 -5.40
N MET A 30 -11.77 6.81 -5.90
CA MET A 30 -11.67 5.48 -5.33
C MET A 30 -10.28 4.91 -5.47
N ARG A 31 -9.63 5.14 -6.61
CA ARG A 31 -8.28 4.65 -6.83
C ARG A 31 -7.28 5.35 -5.90
N ILE A 32 -7.50 6.63 -5.67
CA ILE A 32 -6.65 7.36 -4.74
C ILE A 32 -6.78 6.78 -3.34
N LYS A 33 -8.01 6.55 -2.91
CA LYS A 33 -8.25 5.99 -1.58
C LYS A 33 -7.65 4.61 -1.43
N ALA A 34 -7.80 3.79 -2.46
CA ALA A 34 -7.23 2.44 -2.45
C ALA A 34 -5.71 2.50 -2.38
N SER A 35 -5.11 3.42 -3.14
CA SER A 35 -3.67 3.58 -3.14
C SER A 35 -3.16 4.07 -1.79
N GLN A 36 -3.90 4.98 -1.15
CA GLN A 36 -3.54 5.46 0.17
C GLN A 36 -3.57 4.32 1.19
N ALA A 37 -4.58 3.48 1.13
CA ALA A 37 -4.67 2.33 2.02
C ALA A 37 -3.50 1.38 1.82
N GLU A 38 -3.13 1.16 0.57
CA GLU A 38 -2.01 0.28 0.25
C GLU A 38 -0.69 0.88 0.73
N ILE A 39 -0.50 2.17 0.57
CA ILE A 39 0.69 2.84 1.06
C ILE A 39 0.80 2.67 2.57
N THR A 40 -0.30 2.85 3.27
CA THR A 40 -0.31 2.69 4.72
C THR A 40 0.07 1.27 5.11
N ARG A 41 -0.50 0.29 4.43
CA ARG A 41 -0.20 -1.12 4.71
C ARG A 41 1.27 -1.43 4.48
N LEU A 42 1.80 -0.97 3.36
CA LEU A 42 3.20 -1.20 3.03
C LEU A 42 4.14 -0.49 3.99
N THR A 43 3.79 0.72 4.37
CA THR A 43 4.59 1.49 5.30
C THR A 43 4.67 0.81 6.66
N THR A 44 3.54 0.28 7.12
CA THR A 44 3.49 -0.44 8.38
C THR A 44 4.38 -1.67 8.34
N GLU A 45 4.29 -2.42 7.24
CA GLU A 45 5.08 -3.63 7.10
C GLU A 45 6.57 -3.31 6.98
N LEU A 46 6.89 -2.26 6.25
CA LEU A 46 8.27 -1.82 6.11
C LEU A 46 8.87 -1.45 7.47
N ASP A 47 8.10 -0.69 8.24
CA ASP A 47 8.57 -0.25 9.55
C ASP A 47 8.83 -1.44 10.46
N LYS A 48 7.93 -2.40 10.43
CA LYS A 48 8.07 -3.61 11.23
C LYS A 48 9.32 -4.39 10.85
N LYS A 49 9.51 -4.58 9.56
CA LYS A 49 10.67 -5.35 9.10
C LYS A 49 11.99 -4.59 9.32
N ALA A 50 11.95 -3.28 9.21
CA ALA A 50 13.14 -2.48 9.46
C ALA A 50 13.58 -2.60 10.92
N LYS A 51 12.60 -2.62 11.82
CA LYS A 51 12.91 -2.78 13.24
C LYS A 51 13.45 -4.16 13.55
N GLU A 52 12.90 -5.18 12.90
CA GLU A 52 13.37 -6.55 13.08
C GLU A 52 14.82 -6.68 12.58
N LYS A 53 15.09 -6.09 11.43
CA LYS A 53 16.44 -6.11 10.88
C LYS A 53 17.42 -5.38 11.78
N GLN A 54 17.00 -4.24 12.29
CA GLN A 54 17.85 -3.46 13.19
C GLN A 54 18.17 -4.23 14.46
N ALA A 55 17.18 -4.91 15.02
CA ALA A 55 17.39 -5.72 16.21
C ALA A 55 18.37 -6.86 15.94
N ALA A 56 18.20 -7.52 14.79
CA ALA A 56 19.10 -8.60 14.41
C ALA A 56 20.53 -8.09 14.20
N ASP A 57 20.68 -6.94 13.56
CA ASP A 57 21.99 -6.36 13.34
C ASP A 57 22.69 -6.04 14.66
N LEU A 58 21.93 -5.55 15.62
CA LEU A 58 22.50 -5.25 16.93
C LEU A 58 23.02 -6.51 17.62
N LEU A 59 22.30 -7.60 17.47
CA LEU A 59 22.74 -8.86 18.03
C LEU A 59 24.02 -9.35 17.39
N PHE A 60 24.13 -9.20 16.08
CA PHE A 60 25.32 -9.64 15.37
C PHE A 60 26.52 -8.75 15.63
N LYS A 61 26.27 -7.50 15.87
CA LYS A 61 27.39 -6.57 16.14
C LYS A 61 27.92 -6.67 17.54
N LYS A 62 27.19 -7.31 18.38
CA LYS A 62 27.60 -7.44 19.76
C LYS A 62 28.72 -8.47 19.86
N ASN A 63 29.86 -8.05 20.34
CA ASN A 63 30.99 -8.93 20.53
C ASN A 63 31.52 -8.78 21.92
#